data_97de4dcf2c0dfc7a509dfdc87bb042ec
#
_entry.id   97de4dcf2c0dfc7a509dfdc87bb042ec
#
_cell.length_a   1.000
_cell.length_b   1.000
_cell.length_c   1.000
_cell.angle_alpha   90.00
_cell.angle_beta   90.00
_cell.angle_gamma   90.00
#
_symmetry.space_group_name_H-M   'P 1'
#
loop_
_entity.id
_entity.type
_entity.pdbx_description
1 polymer ?
#
loop_
_entity_poly.entity_id
_entity_poly.type
_entity_poly.pdbx_seq_one_letter_code
_entity_poly.pdbx_strand_id
1 'polypeptide(L)'
;MPVYSIAESLIAWLGDSGHAAYHIAPPAEDAPTEFVTVERTGGYVADKVDHPSVAIQCWAATDTDAERLAITIRNLVELGARPEGVGHMAINSGPYAFYDEETRMPRYQLYVDIACQLTD
;
A
#
# COMPACT_ATOMS: atom_id res chain seq x y z
N MET A 1 7.34 -14.40 -20.75
CA MET A 1 7.42 -14.50 -19.28
C MET A 1 6.32 -13.63 -18.67
N PRO A 2 5.56 -14.13 -17.70
CA PRO A 2 4.59 -13.29 -17.02
C PRO A 2 5.26 -12.10 -16.32
N VAL A 3 4.57 -10.99 -16.30
CA VAL A 3 5.06 -9.77 -15.64
C VAL A 3 4.65 -9.82 -14.18
N TYR A 4 5.60 -9.55 -13.30
CA TYR A 4 5.31 -9.40 -11.87
C TYR A 4 4.84 -7.98 -11.59
N SER A 5 3.66 -7.84 -10.97
CA SER A 5 3.13 -6.54 -10.53
C SER A 5 3.24 -6.43 -9.02
N ILE A 6 4.05 -5.49 -8.54
CA ILE A 6 4.17 -5.24 -7.09
C ILE A 6 2.84 -4.75 -6.51
N ALA A 7 2.11 -3.93 -7.25
CA ALA A 7 0.82 -3.43 -6.76
C ALA A 7 -0.18 -4.57 -6.57
N GLU A 8 -0.30 -5.48 -7.54
CA GLU A 8 -1.17 -6.64 -7.42
C GLU A 8 -0.75 -7.55 -6.27
N SER A 9 0.56 -7.76 -6.12
CA SER A 9 1.12 -8.58 -5.04
C SER A 9 0.79 -7.99 -3.66
N LEU A 10 0.94 -6.67 -3.51
CA LEU A 10 0.63 -5.99 -2.26
C LEU A 10 -0.87 -6.02 -1.94
N ILE A 11 -1.72 -5.85 -2.95
CA ILE A 11 -3.16 -5.92 -2.78
C ILE A 11 -3.58 -7.30 -2.28
N ALA A 12 -3.05 -8.36 -2.87
CA ALA A 12 -3.33 -9.73 -2.43
C ALA A 12 -2.81 -9.98 -1.01
N TRP A 13 -1.59 -9.53 -0.72
CA TRP A 13 -0.96 -9.67 0.58
C TRP A 13 -1.74 -8.94 1.69
N LEU A 14 -2.19 -7.71 1.41
CA LEU A 14 -3.01 -6.95 2.34
C LEU A 14 -4.37 -7.63 2.55
N GLY A 15 -4.98 -8.14 1.48
CA GLY A 15 -6.22 -8.91 1.57
C GLY A 15 -6.08 -10.15 2.44
N ASP A 16 -4.99 -10.90 2.28
CA ASP A 16 -4.69 -12.08 3.09
C ASP A 16 -4.47 -11.71 4.56
N SER A 17 -4.04 -10.49 4.81
CA SER A 17 -3.85 -9.97 6.17
C SER A 17 -5.12 -9.36 6.77
N GLY A 18 -6.24 -9.43 6.06
CA GLY A 18 -7.54 -8.96 6.54
C GLY A 18 -7.88 -7.52 6.19
N HIS A 19 -7.15 -6.90 5.26
CA HIS A 19 -7.37 -5.52 4.86
C HIS A 19 -7.89 -5.43 3.43
N ALA A 20 -9.05 -4.80 3.23
CA ALA A 20 -9.58 -4.54 1.89
C ALA A 20 -8.64 -3.58 1.16
N ALA A 21 -8.12 -3.99 0.00
CA ALA A 21 -7.13 -3.22 -0.74
C ALA A 21 -7.49 -3.13 -2.22
N TYR A 22 -7.20 -1.99 -2.82
CA TYR A 22 -7.58 -1.67 -4.20
C TYR A 22 -6.48 -0.84 -4.87
N HIS A 23 -6.48 -0.82 -6.21
CA HIS A 23 -5.65 0.12 -6.97
C HIS A 23 -6.20 1.55 -6.89
N ILE A 24 -7.52 1.67 -6.93
CA ILE A 24 -8.25 2.94 -6.94
C ILE A 24 -9.34 2.82 -5.89
N ALA A 25 -9.62 3.92 -5.17
CA ALA A 25 -10.68 3.94 -4.18
C ALA A 25 -12.02 3.56 -4.81
N PRO A 26 -12.75 2.59 -4.24
CA PRO A 26 -14.07 2.22 -4.76
C PRO A 26 -15.08 3.37 -4.57
N PRO A 27 -16.18 3.39 -5.35
CA PRO A 27 -17.24 4.37 -5.13
C PRO A 27 -17.73 4.32 -3.69
N ALA A 28 -18.13 5.49 -3.17
CA ALA A 28 -18.51 5.63 -1.75
C ALA A 28 -19.59 4.64 -1.32
N GLU A 29 -20.56 4.37 -2.19
CA GLU A 29 -21.65 3.43 -1.90
C GLU A 29 -21.20 1.98 -1.80
N ASP A 30 -20.05 1.64 -2.41
CA ASP A 30 -19.51 0.28 -2.41
C ASP A 30 -18.31 0.13 -1.47
N ALA A 31 -17.82 1.23 -0.93
CA ALA A 31 -16.59 1.22 -0.13
C ALA A 31 -16.82 0.62 1.26
N PRO A 32 -15.89 -0.24 1.74
CA PRO A 32 -15.87 -0.62 3.15
C PRO A 32 -15.63 0.61 4.03
N THR A 33 -15.91 0.48 5.32
CA THR A 33 -15.66 1.54 6.30
C THR A 33 -14.17 1.90 6.37
N GLU A 34 -13.31 0.89 6.23
CA GLU A 34 -11.87 1.07 6.16
C GLU A 34 -11.35 0.31 4.95
N PHE A 35 -10.43 0.92 4.21
CA PHE A 35 -9.78 0.27 3.08
C PHE A 35 -8.44 0.92 2.78
N VAL A 36 -7.66 0.25 1.94
CA VAL A 36 -6.32 0.67 1.55
C VAL A 36 -6.27 0.78 0.04
N THR A 37 -5.59 1.80 -0.48
CA THR A 37 -5.26 1.89 -1.90
C THR A 37 -3.75 1.78 -2.07
N VAL A 38 -3.32 1.12 -3.15
CA VAL A 38 -1.92 0.86 -3.45
C VAL A 38 -1.60 1.39 -4.84
N GLU A 39 -0.61 2.27 -4.92
CA GLU A 39 -0.20 2.89 -6.17
C GLU A 39 1.32 2.88 -6.31
N ARG A 40 1.80 2.33 -7.42
CA ARG A 40 3.21 2.47 -7.76
C ARG A 40 3.44 3.88 -8.29
N THR A 41 4.32 4.64 -7.64
CA THR A 41 4.58 6.04 -7.97
C THR A 41 5.87 6.25 -8.75
N GLY A 42 6.71 5.22 -8.86
CA GLY A 42 7.96 5.32 -9.57
C GLY A 42 8.91 4.20 -9.19
N GLY A 43 10.20 4.48 -9.29
CA GLY A 43 11.24 3.52 -8.97
C GLY A 43 12.25 3.37 -10.10
N TYR A 44 13.11 2.37 -9.96
CA TYR A 44 14.18 2.11 -10.93
C TYR A 44 14.55 0.62 -10.90
N VAL A 45 15.26 0.20 -11.94
CA VAL A 45 15.81 -1.16 -12.01
C VAL A 45 17.33 -1.07 -11.89
N ALA A 46 17.91 -1.88 -11.03
CA ALA A 46 19.35 -2.01 -10.88
C ALA A 46 19.71 -3.47 -10.62
N ASP A 47 20.75 -3.95 -11.27
CA ASP A 47 21.24 -5.31 -11.10
C ASP A 47 20.15 -6.37 -11.27
N LYS A 48 19.23 -6.14 -12.22
CA LYS A 48 18.10 -7.02 -12.54
C LYS A 48 17.09 -7.16 -11.39
N VAL A 49 17.07 -6.20 -10.49
CA VAL A 49 16.10 -6.10 -9.40
C VAL A 49 15.27 -4.84 -9.59
N ASP A 50 13.96 -4.95 -9.46
CA ASP A 50 13.05 -3.80 -9.50
C ASP A 50 13.04 -3.14 -8.12
N HIS A 51 13.15 -1.82 -8.10
CA HIS A 51 13.10 -1.01 -6.87
C HIS A 51 11.94 -0.02 -6.97
N PRO A 52 10.69 -0.48 -6.85
CA PRO A 52 9.55 0.43 -6.92
C PRO A 52 9.40 1.27 -5.68
N SER A 53 8.90 2.49 -5.87
CA SER A 53 8.34 3.30 -4.80
C SER A 53 6.83 3.15 -4.87
N VAL A 54 6.20 2.89 -3.73
CA VAL A 54 4.77 2.63 -3.66
C VAL A 54 4.14 3.55 -2.62
N ALA A 55 3.04 4.20 -3.01
CA ALA A 55 2.21 4.94 -2.07
C ALA A 55 1.09 4.03 -1.59
N ILE A 56 0.95 3.91 -0.28
CA ILE A 56 -0.15 3.18 0.36
C ILE A 56 -0.99 4.21 1.09
N GLN A 57 -2.27 4.28 0.75
CA GLN A 57 -3.21 5.22 1.36
C GLN A 57 -4.21 4.45 2.18
N CYS A 58 -4.41 4.90 3.42
CA CYS A 58 -5.27 4.24 4.39
C CYS A 58 -6.46 5.13 4.67
N TRP A 59 -7.65 4.66 4.33
CA TRP A 59 -8.91 5.40 4.35
C TRP A 59 -9.81 4.87 5.45
N ALA A 60 -10.42 5.76 6.20
CA ALA A 60 -11.38 5.39 7.24
C ALA A 60 -12.40 6.50 7.48
N ALA A 61 -13.39 6.25 8.31
CA ALA A 61 -14.47 7.21 8.58
C ALA A 61 -14.01 8.40 9.43
N THR A 62 -12.97 8.22 10.23
CA THR A 62 -12.42 9.27 11.11
C THR A 62 -10.91 9.36 10.95
N ASP A 63 -10.34 10.52 11.30
CA ASP A 63 -8.90 10.71 11.29
C ASP A 63 -8.19 9.72 12.20
N THR A 64 -8.73 9.46 13.38
CA THR A 64 -8.15 8.53 14.33
C THR A 64 -8.10 7.10 13.77
N ASP A 65 -9.20 6.67 13.13
CA ASP A 65 -9.25 5.33 12.54
C ASP A 65 -8.33 5.21 11.33
N ALA A 66 -8.22 6.26 10.52
CA ALA A 66 -7.29 6.29 9.39
C ALA A 66 -5.84 6.20 9.86
N GLU A 67 -5.49 6.93 10.93
CA GLU A 67 -4.16 6.85 11.52
C GLU A 67 -3.86 5.46 12.08
N ARG A 68 -4.80 4.88 12.81
CA ARG A 68 -4.64 3.51 13.35
C ARG A 68 -4.44 2.48 12.25
N LEU A 69 -5.22 2.59 11.18
CA LEU A 69 -5.07 1.71 10.02
C LEU A 69 -3.67 1.87 9.43
N ALA A 70 -3.22 3.11 9.23
CA ALA A 70 -1.90 3.39 8.68
C ALA A 70 -0.78 2.85 9.56
N ILE A 71 -0.89 2.98 10.88
CA ILE A 71 0.07 2.42 11.83
C ILE A 71 0.09 0.89 11.73
N THR A 72 -1.08 0.27 11.63
CA THR A 72 -1.20 -1.18 11.46
C THR A 72 -0.50 -1.64 10.18
N ILE A 73 -0.72 -0.95 9.07
CA ILE A 73 -0.07 -1.27 7.80
C ILE A 73 1.44 -1.03 7.87
N ARG A 74 1.88 0.06 8.49
CA ARG A 74 3.31 0.32 8.73
C ARG A 74 3.97 -0.84 9.47
N ASN A 75 3.34 -1.30 10.54
CA ASN A 75 3.87 -2.40 11.33
C ASN A 75 3.90 -3.70 10.53
N LEU A 76 2.89 -3.93 9.70
CA LEU A 76 2.87 -5.10 8.81
C LEU A 76 4.04 -5.06 7.81
N VAL A 77 4.32 -3.89 7.23
CA VAL A 77 5.44 -3.69 6.32
C VAL A 77 6.78 -3.96 7.00
N GLU A 78 6.96 -3.41 8.20
CA GLU A 78 8.24 -3.48 8.90
C GLU A 78 8.47 -4.82 9.60
N LEU A 79 7.43 -5.44 10.12
CA LEU A 79 7.53 -6.59 11.02
C LEU A 79 6.92 -7.87 10.47
N GLY A 80 6.05 -7.77 9.49
CA GLY A 80 5.34 -8.92 8.95
C GLY A 80 6.15 -9.74 7.96
N ALA A 81 5.60 -10.87 7.56
CA ALA A 81 6.15 -11.67 6.48
C ALA A 81 5.99 -10.91 5.16
N ARG A 82 6.99 -10.98 4.30
CA ARG A 82 6.97 -10.26 3.02
C ARG A 82 6.05 -10.93 2.02
N PRO A 83 5.46 -10.14 1.10
CA PRO A 83 4.74 -10.71 -0.03
C PRO A 83 5.67 -11.57 -0.90
N GLU A 84 5.08 -12.49 -1.66
CA GLU A 84 5.82 -13.30 -2.62
C GLU A 84 6.50 -12.39 -3.65
N GLY A 85 7.75 -12.71 -3.97
CA GLY A 85 8.54 -11.96 -4.95
C GLY A 85 9.22 -10.72 -4.39
N VAL A 86 9.02 -10.39 -3.11
CA VAL A 86 9.62 -9.22 -2.46
C VAL A 86 10.82 -9.66 -1.62
N GLY A 87 11.99 -9.11 -1.96
CA GLY A 87 13.23 -9.38 -1.21
C GLY A 87 13.44 -8.39 -0.06
N HIS A 88 12.95 -7.16 -0.21
CA HIS A 88 13.10 -6.12 0.80
C HIS A 88 11.90 -5.17 0.74
N MET A 89 11.45 -4.71 1.90
CA MET A 89 10.38 -3.75 2.01
C MET A 89 10.56 -2.93 3.28
N ALA A 90 10.55 -1.61 3.15
CA ALA A 90 10.73 -0.70 4.30
C ALA A 90 9.95 0.59 4.09
N ILE A 91 9.49 1.17 5.18
CA ILE A 91 8.84 2.48 5.15
C ILE A 91 9.88 3.56 4.81
N ASN A 92 9.63 4.31 3.75
CA ASN A 92 10.41 5.48 3.39
C ASN A 92 9.95 6.69 4.21
N SER A 93 8.63 6.94 4.24
CA SER A 93 8.06 8.05 4.99
C SER A 93 6.61 7.77 5.37
N GLY A 94 6.14 8.46 6.40
CA GLY A 94 4.80 8.32 6.94
C GLY A 94 4.73 7.36 8.13
N PRO A 95 3.53 7.14 8.67
CA PRO A 95 2.26 7.68 8.18
C PRO A 95 2.11 9.18 8.40
N TYR A 96 1.44 9.85 7.48
CA TYR A 96 1.08 11.26 7.63
C TYR A 96 -0.31 11.48 7.04
N ALA A 97 -1.01 12.49 7.56
CA ALA A 97 -2.34 12.83 7.09
C ALA A 97 -2.26 13.36 5.65
N PHE A 98 -3.13 12.84 4.80
CA PHE A 98 -3.19 13.22 3.40
C PHE A 98 -4.67 13.36 3.01
N TYR A 99 -5.26 14.48 3.43
CA TYR A 99 -6.69 14.73 3.29
C TYR A 99 -7.12 14.79 1.83
N ASP A 100 -8.19 14.07 1.51
CA ASP A 100 -8.76 14.08 0.17
C ASP A 100 -9.87 15.13 0.10
N GLU A 101 -9.63 16.22 -0.66
CA GLU A 101 -10.55 17.33 -0.75
C GLU A 101 -11.85 17.00 -1.51
N GLU A 102 -11.79 16.07 -2.45
CA GLU A 102 -12.97 15.68 -3.24
C GLU A 102 -13.98 14.90 -2.40
N THR A 103 -13.53 13.83 -1.78
CA THR A 103 -14.41 12.95 -0.99
C THR A 103 -14.56 13.41 0.45
N ARG A 104 -13.66 14.25 0.93
CA ARG A 104 -13.54 14.69 2.33
C ARG A 104 -13.37 13.53 3.30
N MET A 105 -12.98 12.38 2.79
CA MET A 105 -12.73 11.21 3.62
C MET A 105 -11.35 11.29 4.26
N PRO A 106 -11.22 11.00 5.57
CA PRO A 106 -9.91 10.95 6.22
C PRO A 106 -9.02 9.91 5.58
N ARG A 107 -7.75 10.29 5.37
CA ARG A 107 -6.78 9.45 4.68
C ARG A 107 -5.39 9.70 5.23
N TYR A 108 -4.65 8.61 5.51
CA TYR A 108 -3.23 8.67 5.87
C TYR A 108 -2.43 7.97 4.78
N GLN A 109 -1.23 8.43 4.54
CA GLN A 109 -0.37 7.92 3.48
C GLN A 109 0.98 7.45 4.00
N LEU A 110 1.45 6.37 3.40
CA LEU A 110 2.79 5.81 3.60
C LEU A 110 3.48 5.73 2.25
N TYR A 111 4.78 6.02 2.22
CA TYR A 111 5.62 5.64 1.08
C TYR A 111 6.50 4.46 1.50
N VAL A 112 6.57 3.47 0.63
CA VAL A 112 7.28 2.23 0.87
C VAL A 112 8.32 2.02 -0.23
N ASP A 113 9.55 1.76 0.17
CA ASP A 113 10.63 1.37 -0.75
C ASP A 113 10.71 -0.15 -0.78
N ILE A 114 10.78 -0.72 -1.97
CA ILE A 114 10.71 -2.16 -2.18
C ILE A 114 11.83 -2.60 -3.11
N ALA A 115 12.32 -3.82 -2.91
CA ALA A 115 13.13 -4.52 -3.89
C ALA A 115 12.41 -5.84 -4.22
N CYS A 116 12.07 -6.05 -5.48
CA CYS A 116 11.28 -7.18 -5.89
C CYS A 116 11.74 -7.75 -7.24
N GLN A 117 11.19 -8.89 -7.60
CA GLN A 117 11.52 -9.56 -8.85
C GLN A 117 10.92 -8.82 -10.06
N LEU A 118 11.50 -9.03 -11.23
CA LEU A 118 11.02 -8.45 -12.49
C LEU A 118 9.92 -9.29 -13.15
N THR A 119 9.99 -10.61 -13.00
CA THR A 119 9.04 -11.56 -13.59
C THR A 119 8.68 -12.64 -12.60
N ASP A 120 7.53 -13.26 -12.83
CA ASP A 120 7.08 -14.39 -12.00
C ASP A 120 7.90 -15.66 -12.21
#